data_58c9b2988581f2fe884974c4882868b0
#
_entry.id   58c9b2988581f2fe884974c4882868b0
#
_cell.length_a   1.000
_cell.length_b   1.000
_cell.length_c   1.000
_cell.angle_alpha   90.00
_cell.angle_beta   90.00
_cell.angle_gamma   90.00
#
_symmetry.space_group_name_H-M   'P 1'
#
loop_
_entity.id
_entity.type
_entity.pdbx_description
1 polymer ?
#
loop_
_entity_poly.entity_id
_entity_poly.type
_entity_poly.pdbx_seq_one_letter_code
_entity_poly.pdbx_strand_id
1 'polypeptide(L)'
;MADIPVAKAAEAPKKKGKTLLIVLIVAIVLLAGGGVGAFMAFGSHGAKKAEAAKKEPILPPQYIALDPPFVVNFESDQQVRFLQVTVQLMTRDPVTVELLKANDPVVRNDLLLLYGGQKYEVISSREGKESLRTQTLAAVRKVVGGAGGKPEKVEAVYFTSFVMQ
;
A
#
# COMPACT_ATOMS: atom_id res chain seq x y z
N MET A 1 -100.36 -21.88 1.64
CA MET A 1 -100.41 -21.89 0.19
C MET A 1 -98.96 -21.72 -0.25
N ALA A 2 -98.32 -22.78 -0.55
CA ALA A 2 -98.02 -23.31 -1.86
C ALA A 2 -97.01 -22.40 -2.57
N ASP A 3 -95.91 -22.79 -3.05
CA ASP A 3 -95.51 -24.02 -3.68
C ASP A 3 -93.97 -24.08 -3.81
N ILE A 4 -93.48 -25.29 -3.71
CA ILE A 4 -92.16 -25.72 -4.16
C ILE A 4 -92.29 -26.02 -5.65
N PRO A 5 -91.26 -25.86 -6.49
CA PRO A 5 -90.38 -26.99 -6.74
C PRO A 5 -88.91 -26.65 -7.13
N VAL A 6 -87.98 -27.43 -6.61
CA VAL A 6 -87.27 -28.54 -7.26
C VAL A 6 -86.18 -28.19 -8.27
N ALA A 7 -84.99 -28.53 -7.82
CA ALA A 7 -83.84 -29.19 -8.50
C ALA A 7 -83.31 -28.70 -9.85
N LYS A 8 -82.05 -28.46 -9.91
CA LYS A 8 -81.22 -29.36 -10.76
C LYS A 8 -79.75 -29.28 -10.40
N ALA A 9 -79.25 -30.45 -10.07
CA ALA A 9 -77.87 -30.77 -9.98
C ALA A 9 -77.13 -30.67 -11.33
N ALA A 10 -75.85 -30.70 -11.25
CA ALA A 10 -74.80 -30.96 -12.24
C ALA A 10 -74.04 -29.72 -12.59
N GLU A 11 -72.72 -29.63 -12.64
CA GLU A 11 -71.69 -30.63 -12.88
C GLU A 11 -70.36 -30.03 -12.46
N ALA A 12 -69.50 -30.81 -11.86
CA ALA A 12 -68.09 -30.45 -11.76
C ALA A 12 -67.41 -30.65 -13.11
N PRO A 13 -66.47 -29.78 -13.52
CA PRO A 13 -65.45 -30.24 -14.39
C PRO A 13 -64.11 -30.33 -13.65
N LYS A 14 -63.69 -31.53 -13.49
CA LYS A 14 -62.29 -31.94 -13.32
C LYS A 14 -61.44 -31.33 -14.40
N LYS A 15 -60.56 -30.42 -14.02
CA LYS A 15 -59.30 -30.11 -14.76
C LYS A 15 -58.35 -29.15 -14.02
N LYS A 16 -58.35 -29.17 -12.68
CA LYS A 16 -57.40 -28.34 -11.89
C LYS A 16 -56.07 -29.03 -11.62
N GLY A 17 -55.87 -30.31 -11.95
CA GLY A 17 -54.63 -31.05 -11.69
C GLY A 17 -53.48 -30.71 -12.69
N LYS A 18 -53.83 -30.53 -13.96
CA LYS A 18 -52.82 -30.30 -14.99
C LYS A 18 -52.28 -28.87 -15.00
N THR A 19 -53.16 -27.89 -14.73
CA THR A 19 -52.72 -26.48 -14.62
C THR A 19 -51.89 -26.26 -13.37
N LEU A 20 -52.22 -26.90 -12.26
CA LEU A 20 -51.44 -26.77 -11.02
C LEU A 20 -50.08 -27.46 -11.15
N LEU A 21 -50.02 -28.59 -11.86
CA LEU A 21 -48.79 -29.30 -12.15
C LEU A 21 -47.91 -28.53 -13.13
N ILE A 22 -48.47 -27.86 -14.13
CA ILE A 22 -47.71 -26.98 -15.06
C ILE A 22 -47.19 -25.74 -14.34
N VAL A 23 -48.00 -25.12 -13.47
CA VAL A 23 -47.54 -23.97 -12.65
C VAL A 23 -46.42 -24.37 -11.71
N LEU A 24 -46.51 -25.58 -11.11
CA LEU A 24 -45.44 -26.07 -10.21
C LEU A 24 -44.13 -26.36 -10.97
N ILE A 25 -44.24 -26.95 -12.17
CA ILE A 25 -43.05 -27.18 -13.03
C ILE A 25 -42.43 -25.87 -13.48
N VAL A 26 -43.23 -24.88 -13.90
CA VAL A 26 -42.72 -23.54 -14.29
C VAL A 26 -42.07 -22.84 -13.11
N ALA A 27 -42.64 -22.95 -11.90
CA ALA A 27 -42.06 -22.41 -10.68
C ALA A 27 -40.70 -23.06 -10.35
N ILE A 28 -40.57 -24.38 -10.50
CA ILE A 28 -39.32 -25.14 -10.27
C ILE A 28 -38.28 -24.75 -11.32
N VAL A 29 -38.65 -24.58 -12.60
CA VAL A 29 -37.74 -24.17 -13.67
C VAL A 29 -37.24 -22.71 -13.48
N LEU A 30 -38.13 -21.81 -13.01
CA LEU A 30 -37.74 -20.44 -12.67
C LEU A 30 -36.83 -20.37 -11.46
N LEU A 31 -37.06 -21.21 -10.43
CA LEU A 31 -36.19 -21.29 -9.26
C LEU A 31 -34.82 -21.92 -9.61
N ALA A 32 -34.80 -22.96 -10.46
CA ALA A 32 -33.57 -23.61 -10.91
C ALA A 32 -32.78 -22.69 -11.88
N GLY A 33 -33.46 -22.00 -12.82
CA GLY A 33 -32.84 -21.09 -13.79
C GLY A 33 -32.35 -19.78 -13.15
N GLY A 34 -33.12 -19.24 -12.19
CA GLY A 34 -32.74 -18.02 -11.46
C GLY A 34 -31.56 -18.22 -10.53
N GLY A 35 -31.41 -19.40 -9.93
CA GLY A 35 -30.29 -19.73 -9.03
C GLY A 35 -28.96 -19.81 -9.76
N VAL A 36 -28.91 -20.37 -10.96
CA VAL A 36 -27.65 -20.48 -11.76
C VAL A 36 -27.25 -19.14 -12.34
N GLY A 37 -28.21 -18.33 -12.82
CA GLY A 37 -27.94 -16.98 -13.33
C GLY A 37 -27.44 -16.02 -12.24
N ALA A 38 -28.04 -16.05 -11.05
CA ALA A 38 -27.63 -15.23 -9.91
C ALA A 38 -26.26 -15.67 -9.35
N PHE A 39 -25.95 -16.97 -9.35
CA PHE A 39 -24.64 -17.46 -8.92
C PHE A 39 -23.53 -17.06 -9.89
N MET A 40 -23.78 -17.03 -11.21
CA MET A 40 -22.80 -16.54 -12.18
C MET A 40 -22.66 -15.02 -12.17
N ALA A 41 -23.72 -14.26 -11.88
CA ALA A 41 -23.65 -12.79 -11.82
C ALA A 41 -23.04 -12.28 -10.51
N PHE A 42 -23.26 -12.95 -9.37
CA PHE A 42 -22.67 -12.57 -8.08
C PHE A 42 -21.32 -13.25 -7.79
N GLY A 43 -21.04 -14.41 -8.41
CA GLY A 43 -19.77 -15.12 -8.22
C GLY A 43 -18.58 -14.51 -8.95
N SER A 44 -18.82 -13.60 -9.91
CA SER A 44 -17.72 -12.98 -10.69
C SER A 44 -17.13 -11.71 -10.08
N HIS A 45 -17.67 -11.20 -8.97
CA HIS A 45 -17.15 -10.00 -8.30
C HIS A 45 -16.17 -10.29 -7.15
N GLY A 46 -15.81 -11.54 -6.92
CA GLY A 46 -14.90 -11.95 -5.85
C GLY A 46 -13.53 -12.49 -6.29
N ALA A 47 -13.31 -12.70 -7.58
CA ALA A 47 -11.97 -12.95 -8.09
C ALA A 47 -11.25 -11.61 -8.30
N LYS A 48 -10.88 -10.92 -7.22
CA LYS A 48 -9.65 -10.14 -7.25
C LYS A 48 -8.59 -11.14 -7.69
N LYS A 49 -8.25 -11.09 -8.99
CA LYS A 49 -7.04 -11.62 -9.56
C LYS A 49 -5.95 -11.19 -8.57
N ALA A 50 -5.54 -12.11 -7.72
CA ALA A 50 -4.27 -11.98 -7.07
C ALA A 50 -3.30 -11.94 -8.26
N GLU A 51 -3.03 -10.72 -8.72
CA GLU A 51 -1.93 -10.41 -9.58
C GLU A 51 -0.75 -10.95 -8.79
N ALA A 52 -0.33 -12.15 -9.16
CA ALA A 52 0.89 -12.72 -8.66
C ALA A 52 1.91 -11.61 -8.91
N ALA A 53 2.26 -10.89 -7.85
CA ALA A 53 3.27 -9.86 -7.89
C ALA A 53 4.46 -10.57 -8.53
N LYS A 54 4.71 -10.27 -9.80
CA LYS A 54 5.84 -10.75 -10.56
C LYS A 54 7.02 -10.33 -9.69
N LYS A 55 7.59 -11.27 -8.93
CA LYS A 55 8.76 -10.99 -8.11
C LYS A 55 9.79 -10.48 -9.08
N GLU A 56 9.95 -9.15 -9.10
CA GLU A 56 11.02 -8.52 -9.86
C GLU A 56 12.32 -9.23 -9.43
N PRO A 57 13.18 -9.60 -10.36
CA PRO A 57 14.46 -10.22 -10.00
C PRO A 57 15.17 -9.29 -9.01
N ILE A 58 15.58 -9.84 -7.88
CA ILE A 58 16.28 -9.09 -6.84
C ILE A 58 17.64 -8.70 -7.42
N LEU A 59 17.76 -7.46 -7.86
CA LEU A 59 19.03 -6.90 -8.33
C LEU A 59 20.02 -6.78 -7.17
N PRO A 60 21.33 -6.84 -7.44
CA PRO A 60 22.35 -6.62 -6.42
C PRO A 60 22.22 -5.21 -5.82
N PRO A 61 22.51 -5.04 -4.51
CA PRO A 61 22.49 -3.73 -3.88
C PRO A 61 23.58 -2.82 -4.47
N GLN A 62 23.22 -1.57 -4.69
CA GLN A 62 24.13 -0.50 -5.09
C GLN A 62 24.22 0.49 -3.93
N TYR A 63 25.44 0.92 -3.63
CA TYR A 63 25.72 1.88 -2.58
C TYR A 63 26.18 3.19 -3.19
N ILE A 64 25.55 4.28 -2.78
CA ILE A 64 25.83 5.64 -3.25
C ILE A 64 26.38 6.41 -2.06
N ALA A 65 27.65 6.78 -2.14
CA ALA A 65 28.26 7.67 -1.16
C ALA A 65 27.81 9.10 -1.38
N LEU A 66 27.45 9.80 -0.31
CA LEU A 66 27.20 11.25 -0.32
C LEU A 66 28.49 11.99 0.09
N ASP A 67 29.38 12.20 -0.86
CA ASP A 67 30.65 12.89 -0.66
C ASP A 67 30.57 14.37 -1.02
N PRO A 68 31.27 15.26 -0.29
CA PRO A 68 32.05 15.02 0.92
C PRO A 68 31.21 14.79 2.16
N PRO A 69 31.80 14.33 3.31
CA PRO A 69 31.10 14.16 4.58
C PRO A 69 30.33 15.42 5.00
N PHE A 70 29.22 15.21 5.71
CA PHE A 70 28.47 16.32 6.30
C PHE A 70 29.19 16.80 7.55
N VAL A 71 29.38 18.11 7.68
CA VAL A 71 29.89 18.74 8.89
C VAL A 71 28.91 19.82 9.32
N VAL A 72 28.34 19.65 10.53
CA VAL A 72 27.41 20.61 11.13
C VAL A 72 27.82 20.96 12.56
N ASN A 73 27.52 22.19 12.95
CA ASN A 73 27.76 22.66 14.30
C ASN A 73 26.49 22.53 15.13
N PHE A 74 26.64 22.14 16.40
CA PHE A 74 25.57 22.20 17.39
C PHE A 74 25.73 23.43 18.27
N GLU A 75 24.66 24.12 18.53
CA GLU A 75 24.58 25.04 19.62
C GLU A 75 24.33 24.27 20.92
N SER A 76 25.30 24.27 21.82
CA SER A 76 25.12 23.83 23.19
C SER A 76 25.45 24.99 24.10
N ASP A 77 24.83 25.01 25.31
CA ASP A 77 24.79 26.15 26.22
C ASP A 77 26.15 26.76 26.61
N GLN A 78 27.29 26.13 26.32
CA GLN A 78 28.62 26.63 26.67
C GLN A 78 29.76 26.29 25.70
N GLN A 79 29.55 25.43 24.69
CA GLN A 79 30.61 25.01 23.76
C GLN A 79 30.06 24.75 22.36
N VAL A 80 30.79 25.24 21.35
CA VAL A 80 30.54 24.87 19.97
C VAL A 80 31.03 23.43 19.78
N ARG A 81 30.12 22.55 19.46
CA ARG A 81 30.39 21.14 19.14
C ARG A 81 30.05 20.89 17.70
N PHE A 82 30.74 19.95 17.07
CA PHE A 82 30.44 19.62 15.69
C PHE A 82 30.19 18.10 15.51
N LEU A 83 29.36 17.79 14.53
CA LEU A 83 29.13 16.45 14.02
C LEU A 83 29.77 16.36 12.63
N GLN A 84 30.58 15.34 12.43
CA GLN A 84 30.99 14.90 11.09
C GLN A 84 30.37 13.53 10.83
N VAL A 85 29.61 13.41 9.75
CA VAL A 85 28.96 12.14 9.38
C VAL A 85 29.19 11.85 7.90
N THR A 86 29.58 10.61 7.59
CA THR A 86 29.66 10.07 6.23
C THR A 86 28.47 9.16 6.01
N VAL A 87 27.73 9.42 4.94
CA VAL A 87 26.45 8.75 4.64
C VAL A 87 26.58 7.94 3.36
N GLN A 88 26.06 6.72 3.38
CA GLN A 88 25.84 5.91 2.19
C GLN A 88 24.37 5.51 2.09
N LEU A 89 23.82 5.62 0.90
CA LEU A 89 22.45 5.21 0.55
C LEU A 89 22.48 3.86 -0.16
N MET A 90 21.52 3.00 0.10
CA MET A 90 21.40 1.71 -0.56
C MET A 90 20.10 1.64 -1.35
N THR A 91 20.21 1.24 -2.60
CA THR A 91 19.10 0.93 -3.49
C THR A 91 19.47 -0.25 -4.40
N ARG A 92 18.47 -0.96 -4.93
CA ARG A 92 18.65 -1.94 -6.01
C ARG A 92 18.09 -1.45 -7.35
N ASP A 93 17.51 -0.25 -7.35
CA ASP A 93 16.87 0.30 -8.53
C ASP A 93 17.81 1.29 -9.26
N PRO A 94 18.24 0.97 -10.51
CA PRO A 94 19.12 1.85 -11.27
C PRO A 94 18.51 3.24 -11.52
N VAL A 95 17.21 3.34 -11.68
CA VAL A 95 16.53 4.63 -11.90
C VAL A 95 16.67 5.50 -10.65
N THR A 96 16.53 4.92 -9.47
CA THR A 96 16.72 5.61 -8.19
C THR A 96 18.17 6.09 -8.02
N VAL A 97 19.18 5.34 -8.51
CA VAL A 97 20.58 5.78 -8.49
C VAL A 97 20.76 7.07 -9.28
N GLU A 98 20.22 7.13 -10.49
CA GLU A 98 20.36 8.32 -11.34
C GLU A 98 19.57 9.52 -10.77
N LEU A 99 18.37 9.28 -10.20
CA LEU A 99 17.61 10.32 -9.53
C LEU A 99 18.36 10.91 -8.32
N LEU A 100 19.00 10.07 -7.51
CA LEU A 100 19.79 10.53 -6.36
C LEU A 100 20.98 11.36 -6.80
N LYS A 101 21.71 10.96 -7.85
CA LYS A 101 22.82 11.73 -8.42
C LYS A 101 22.36 13.08 -8.98
N ALA A 102 21.25 13.07 -9.74
CA ALA A 102 20.70 14.30 -10.33
C ALA A 102 20.20 15.30 -9.29
N ASN A 103 19.73 14.80 -8.13
CA ASN A 103 19.18 15.61 -7.03
C ASN A 103 20.13 15.69 -5.82
N ASP A 104 21.42 15.34 -5.98
CA ASP A 104 22.40 15.38 -4.89
C ASP A 104 22.42 16.71 -4.11
N PRO A 105 22.40 17.89 -4.77
CA PRO A 105 22.37 19.16 -4.04
C PRO A 105 21.14 19.32 -3.13
N VAL A 106 19.97 18.82 -3.56
CA VAL A 106 18.72 18.88 -2.77
C VAL A 106 18.81 17.93 -1.58
N VAL A 107 19.27 16.70 -1.83
CA VAL A 107 19.51 15.71 -0.77
C VAL A 107 20.47 16.27 0.27
N ARG A 108 21.60 16.84 -0.17
CA ARG A 108 22.60 17.41 0.73
C ARG A 108 22.06 18.57 1.56
N ASN A 109 21.30 19.47 0.94
CA ASN A 109 20.67 20.59 1.64
C ASN A 109 19.73 20.09 2.74
N ASP A 110 18.82 19.17 2.41
CA ASP A 110 17.83 18.64 3.37
C ASP A 110 18.51 17.90 4.52
N LEU A 111 19.59 17.15 4.24
CA LEU A 111 20.34 16.45 5.27
C LEU A 111 21.17 17.39 6.14
N LEU A 112 21.76 18.45 5.59
CA LEU A 112 22.46 19.48 6.38
C LEU A 112 21.50 20.15 7.37
N LEU A 113 20.29 20.53 6.92
CA LEU A 113 19.26 21.10 7.79
C LEU A 113 18.81 20.10 8.86
N LEU A 114 18.62 18.83 8.47
CA LEU A 114 18.24 17.77 9.41
C LEU A 114 19.29 17.57 10.50
N TYR A 115 20.56 17.49 10.13
CA TYR A 115 21.66 17.25 11.06
C TYR A 115 21.94 18.46 11.94
N GLY A 116 21.91 19.68 11.38
CA GLY A 116 22.10 20.92 12.13
C GLY A 116 21.00 21.21 13.14
N GLY A 117 19.79 20.66 12.91
CA GLY A 117 18.67 20.77 13.87
C GLY A 117 18.68 19.74 15.01
N GLN A 118 19.68 18.85 15.09
CA GLN A 118 19.77 17.85 16.14
C GLN A 118 20.36 18.42 17.43
N LYS A 119 20.00 17.78 18.55
CA LYS A 119 20.61 18.08 19.85
C LYS A 119 21.71 17.04 20.14
N TYR A 120 22.85 17.51 20.62
CA TYR A 120 24.00 16.65 20.93
C TYR A 120 23.61 15.52 21.89
N GLU A 121 22.87 15.82 22.96
CA GLU A 121 22.48 14.86 23.98
C GLU A 121 21.63 13.73 23.40
N VAL A 122 20.80 14.03 22.40
CA VAL A 122 19.94 13.04 21.74
C VAL A 122 20.77 12.10 20.88
N ILE A 123 21.58 12.65 19.98
CA ILE A 123 22.31 11.83 18.99
C ILE A 123 23.59 11.20 19.55
N SER A 124 23.99 11.52 20.78
CA SER A 124 25.07 10.80 21.49
C SER A 124 24.66 9.37 21.86
N SER A 125 23.37 9.13 22.08
CA SER A 125 22.82 7.82 22.41
C SER A 125 22.70 6.91 21.16
N ARG A 126 22.60 5.60 21.40
CA ARG A 126 22.34 4.61 20.31
C ARG A 126 20.98 4.85 19.68
N GLU A 127 19.97 5.04 20.50
CA GLU A 127 18.58 5.26 20.10
C GLU A 127 18.47 6.55 19.27
N GLY A 128 19.16 7.61 19.66
CA GLY A 128 19.23 8.86 18.91
C GLY A 128 19.87 8.70 17.54
N LYS A 129 20.94 7.91 17.42
CA LYS A 129 21.58 7.60 16.12
C LYS A 129 20.64 6.80 15.22
N GLU A 130 19.90 5.82 15.75
CA GLU A 130 18.92 5.06 14.98
C GLU A 130 17.73 5.93 14.56
N SER A 131 17.27 6.81 15.42
CA SER A 131 16.25 7.80 15.07
C SER A 131 16.73 8.71 13.95
N LEU A 132 17.95 9.24 14.05
CA LEU A 132 18.56 10.06 13.02
C LEU A 132 18.69 9.33 11.68
N ARG A 133 19.08 8.05 11.70
CA ARG A 133 19.15 7.20 10.51
C ARG A 133 17.77 7.06 9.84
N THR A 134 16.73 6.86 10.64
CA THR A 134 15.34 6.76 10.15
C THR A 134 14.87 8.07 9.54
N GLN A 135 15.16 9.20 10.19
CA GLN A 135 14.85 10.54 9.68
C GLN A 135 15.59 10.84 8.38
N THR A 136 16.88 10.47 8.31
CA THR A 136 17.70 10.59 7.09
C THR A 136 17.09 9.81 5.94
N LEU A 137 16.67 8.56 6.17
CA LEU A 137 16.00 7.73 5.16
C LEU A 137 14.69 8.40 4.67
N ALA A 138 13.90 8.93 5.60
CA ALA A 138 12.65 9.60 5.27
C ALA A 138 12.88 10.88 4.44
N ALA A 139 13.90 11.68 4.78
CA ALA A 139 14.28 12.89 4.03
C ALA A 139 14.68 12.53 2.60
N VAL A 140 15.57 11.54 2.41
CA VAL A 140 16.00 11.10 1.07
C VAL A 140 14.83 10.56 0.25
N ARG A 141 13.97 9.76 0.85
CA ARG A 141 12.75 9.25 0.21
C ARG A 141 11.82 10.36 -0.26
N LYS A 142 11.70 11.43 0.53
CA LYS A 142 10.90 12.60 0.18
C LYS A 142 11.46 13.29 -1.07
N VAL A 143 12.77 13.46 -1.18
CA VAL A 143 13.42 14.04 -2.36
C VAL A 143 13.18 13.16 -3.59
N VAL A 144 13.40 11.85 -3.49
CA VAL A 144 13.15 10.90 -4.59
C VAL A 144 11.69 10.93 -5.04
N GLY A 145 10.74 10.97 -4.11
CA GLY A 145 9.33 11.11 -4.44
C GLY A 145 8.99 12.42 -5.13
N GLY A 146 9.56 13.53 -4.66
CA GLY A 146 9.42 14.86 -5.29
C GLY A 146 10.03 14.93 -6.70
N ALA A 147 11.05 14.14 -6.97
CA ALA A 147 11.67 14.01 -8.29
C ALA A 147 10.95 13.02 -9.22
N GLY A 148 9.78 12.51 -8.83
CA GLY A 148 8.99 11.58 -9.63
C GLY A 148 9.44 10.12 -9.55
N GLY A 149 10.36 9.79 -8.63
CA GLY A 149 10.82 8.44 -8.37
C GLY A 149 9.93 7.70 -7.37
N LYS A 150 10.35 6.47 -7.04
CA LYS A 150 9.67 5.61 -6.06
C LYS A 150 10.41 5.65 -4.72
N PRO A 151 9.87 6.31 -3.68
CA PRO A 151 10.54 6.47 -2.38
C PRO A 151 10.98 5.16 -1.74
N GLU A 152 10.17 4.11 -1.90
CA GLU A 152 10.44 2.78 -1.34
C GLU A 152 11.66 2.09 -1.95
N LYS A 153 12.12 2.53 -3.12
CA LYS A 153 13.34 2.01 -3.76
C LYS A 153 14.62 2.50 -3.08
N VAL A 154 14.56 3.55 -2.25
CA VAL A 154 15.63 3.86 -1.30
C VAL A 154 15.44 2.93 -0.10
N GLU A 155 16.22 1.86 -0.03
CA GLU A 155 16.01 0.77 0.91
C GLU A 155 16.61 1.05 2.28
N ALA A 156 17.83 1.57 2.32
CA ALA A 156 18.54 1.82 3.56
C ALA A 156 19.50 3.02 3.50
N VAL A 157 19.82 3.52 4.69
CA VAL A 157 20.86 4.52 4.94
C VAL A 157 21.87 3.93 5.92
N TYR A 158 23.13 4.17 5.68
CA TYR A 158 24.24 3.77 6.53
C TYR A 158 25.10 4.97 6.89
N PHE A 159 25.39 5.11 8.17
CA PHE A 159 26.43 6.04 8.64
C PHE A 159 27.74 5.25 8.70
N THR A 160 28.64 5.50 7.77
CA THR A 160 29.93 4.82 7.67
C THR A 160 31.00 5.47 8.53
N SER A 161 30.81 6.73 8.89
CA SER A 161 31.58 7.46 9.91
C SER A 161 30.63 8.38 10.68
N PHE A 162 30.81 8.48 11.99
CA PHE A 162 30.01 9.33 12.87
C PHE A 162 30.89 9.84 14.01
N VAL A 163 31.39 11.06 13.87
CA VAL A 163 32.32 11.70 14.81
C VAL A 163 31.64 12.91 15.42
N MET A 164 31.67 13.00 16.75
CA MET A 164 31.15 14.14 17.52
C MET A 164 32.30 14.69 18.39
N GLN A 165 32.53 15.98 18.32
CA GLN A 165 33.58 16.66 19.08
C GLN A 165 33.06 17.96 19.66
#